data_0f840bae25c471ab72cababf3a552917
#
_entry.id   0f840bae25c471ab72cababf3a552917
#
_cell.length_a   1.000
_cell.length_b   1.000
_cell.length_c   1.000
_cell.angle_alpha   90.00
_cell.angle_beta   90.00
_cell.angle_gamma   90.00
#
_symmetry.space_group_name_H-M   'P 1'
#
loop_
_entity.id
_entity.type
_entity.pdbx_description
1 polymer ?
#
loop_
_entity_poly.entity_id
_entity_poly.type
_entity_poly.pdbx_seq_one_letter_code
_entity_poly.pdbx_strand_id
1 'polypeptide(L)'
;MNSIPKQSARYVPIFAAVLAIFFIVLSPVQAQCPIPDIAHTSLLEANQPGMEITTAQLVDFLAQRTPPVLDVRFPQEYAISHIPGAINIPPDSTADPNNVQHESGEIAARYPADAPLVLTCNGPSCGKSKRVAKALHDNYGFTNVLRYQLGLPVWRALGNTVQTDLDGFAYIFNRDFTAVFVDARAPEAFRADTVACAVNVQKDEADAANTDGRLPLLDKGARVVVFADNPQMAKIVAAQIAKKAYWSSSYFSGNFEDLENSREMRIHSERRCHVSEAQHTEPEHDDD
;
A
#
# COMPACT_ATOMS: atom_id res chain seq x y z
N MET A 1 -68.62 -93.14 7.87
CA MET A 1 -67.17 -92.90 8.09
C MET A 1 -66.66 -92.14 6.92
N ASN A 2 -66.87 -90.84 6.93
CA ASN A 2 -66.48 -89.97 5.81
C ASN A 2 -65.71 -88.79 6.37
N SER A 3 -64.48 -88.72 6.05
CA SER A 3 -63.55 -87.60 6.37
C SER A 3 -63.64 -86.51 5.29
N ILE A 4 -63.95 -85.33 5.74
CA ILE A 4 -64.01 -84.11 4.95
C ILE A 4 -62.57 -83.51 4.82
N PRO A 5 -62.07 -83.14 3.64
CA PRO A 5 -60.77 -82.51 3.54
C PRO A 5 -60.84 -80.99 3.82
N LYS A 6 -59.93 -80.53 4.67
CA LYS A 6 -59.73 -79.10 4.95
C LYS A 6 -59.11 -78.41 3.75
N GLN A 7 -59.79 -77.41 3.23
CA GLN A 7 -59.22 -76.48 2.28
C GLN A 7 -58.30 -75.48 3.00
N SER A 8 -57.04 -75.45 2.62
CA SER A 8 -56.07 -74.45 3.06
C SER A 8 -56.16 -73.18 2.18
N ALA A 9 -56.59 -72.09 2.75
CA ALA A 9 -56.55 -70.80 2.08
C ALA A 9 -55.07 -70.32 1.93
N ARG A 10 -54.66 -70.17 0.68
CA ARG A 10 -53.34 -69.51 0.34
C ARG A 10 -53.50 -68.04 0.43
N TYR A 11 -52.81 -67.40 1.39
CA TYR A 11 -52.62 -66.00 1.42
C TYR A 11 -51.54 -65.58 0.37
N VAL A 12 -51.91 -64.73 -0.55
CA VAL A 12 -50.99 -64.07 -1.46
C VAL A 12 -50.53 -62.75 -0.83
N PRO A 13 -49.27 -62.56 -0.55
CA PRO A 13 -48.84 -61.27 -0.01
C PRO A 13 -48.82 -60.27 -1.15
N ILE A 14 -49.59 -59.19 -0.97
CA ILE A 14 -49.54 -58.01 -1.83
C ILE A 14 -48.23 -57.23 -1.48
N PHE A 15 -47.25 -57.36 -2.34
CA PHE A 15 -46.08 -56.51 -2.26
C PHE A 15 -46.48 -55.07 -2.68
N ALA A 16 -46.67 -54.18 -1.70
CA ALA A 16 -46.78 -52.76 -1.94
C ALA A 16 -45.40 -52.24 -2.31
N ALA A 17 -45.17 -52.01 -3.60
CA ALA A 17 -43.98 -51.31 -4.08
C ALA A 17 -44.09 -49.83 -3.68
N VAL A 18 -43.36 -49.40 -2.62
CA VAL A 18 -43.18 -48.02 -2.26
C VAL A 18 -42.16 -47.40 -3.23
N LEU A 19 -42.66 -46.66 -4.20
CA LEU A 19 -41.85 -45.90 -5.12
C LEU A 19 -41.32 -44.65 -4.38
N ALA A 20 -40.12 -44.74 -3.80
CA ALA A 20 -39.42 -43.59 -3.22
C ALA A 20 -38.94 -42.67 -4.38
N ILE A 21 -39.70 -41.62 -4.65
CA ILE A 21 -39.28 -40.56 -5.59
C ILE A 21 -38.23 -39.73 -4.84
N PHE A 22 -36.96 -39.95 -5.13
CA PHE A 22 -35.87 -39.07 -4.72
C PHE A 22 -35.96 -37.77 -5.54
N PHE A 23 -36.54 -36.75 -4.96
CA PHE A 23 -36.38 -35.37 -5.47
C PHE A 23 -34.93 -34.96 -5.20
N ILE A 24 -34.07 -35.14 -6.19
CA ILE A 24 -32.75 -34.45 -6.19
C ILE A 24 -33.07 -32.97 -6.36
N VAL A 25 -33.09 -32.23 -5.25
CA VAL A 25 -33.08 -30.78 -5.25
C VAL A 25 -31.68 -30.36 -5.78
N LEU A 26 -31.56 -30.18 -7.07
CA LEU A 26 -30.42 -29.49 -7.67
C LEU A 26 -30.52 -28.04 -7.18
N SER A 27 -29.91 -27.73 -6.03
CA SER A 27 -29.63 -26.37 -5.64
C SER A 27 -28.78 -25.75 -6.75
N PRO A 28 -29.19 -24.61 -7.35
CA PRO A 28 -28.32 -23.91 -8.28
C PRO A 28 -27.07 -23.55 -7.46
N VAL A 29 -25.95 -24.17 -7.80
CA VAL A 29 -24.64 -23.68 -7.37
C VAL A 29 -24.54 -22.30 -8.04
N GLN A 30 -24.90 -21.25 -7.29
CA GLN A 30 -24.57 -19.89 -7.68
C GLN A 30 -23.05 -19.88 -7.73
N ALA A 31 -22.50 -19.91 -8.94
CA ALA A 31 -21.12 -19.58 -9.14
C ALA A 31 -20.97 -18.12 -8.66
N GLN A 32 -20.59 -17.95 -7.40
CA GLN A 32 -20.12 -16.68 -6.92
C GLN A 32 -18.88 -16.38 -7.75
N CYS A 33 -19.02 -15.45 -8.70
CA CYS A 33 -17.84 -14.86 -9.31
C CYS A 33 -16.96 -14.39 -8.14
N PRO A 34 -15.76 -14.93 -7.95
CA PRO A 34 -14.89 -14.44 -6.90
C PRO A 34 -14.72 -12.94 -7.13
N ILE A 35 -15.02 -12.14 -6.11
CA ILE A 35 -14.72 -10.69 -6.16
C ILE A 35 -13.23 -10.62 -6.48
N PRO A 36 -12.84 -9.96 -7.60
CA PRO A 36 -11.44 -9.89 -7.94
C PRO A 36 -10.67 -9.30 -6.76
N ASP A 37 -9.74 -10.05 -6.21
CA ASP A 37 -8.83 -9.53 -5.19
C ASP A 37 -7.91 -8.51 -5.87
N ILE A 38 -8.06 -7.24 -5.50
CA ILE A 38 -7.31 -6.13 -6.11
C ILE A 38 -5.79 -6.32 -6.00
N ALA A 39 -5.32 -7.06 -5.00
CA ALA A 39 -3.90 -7.39 -4.87
C ALA A 39 -3.41 -8.32 -5.99
N HIS A 40 -4.30 -9.12 -6.58
CA HIS A 40 -4.01 -10.08 -7.63
C HIS A 40 -4.55 -9.63 -9.00
N THR A 41 -4.91 -8.37 -9.18
CA THR A 41 -5.38 -7.82 -10.44
C THR A 41 -4.39 -6.79 -11.01
N SER A 42 -4.47 -6.56 -12.33
CA SER A 42 -3.82 -5.47 -13.05
C SER A 42 -4.84 -4.82 -13.99
N LEU A 43 -4.48 -3.73 -14.64
CA LEU A 43 -5.40 -3.01 -15.53
C LEU A 43 -5.65 -3.76 -16.85
N LEU A 44 -4.75 -4.69 -17.23
CA LEU A 44 -4.80 -5.44 -18.48
C LEU A 44 -4.91 -4.53 -19.72
N GLU A 45 -4.14 -3.44 -19.70
CA GLU A 45 -4.14 -2.48 -20.81
C GLU A 45 -3.66 -3.10 -22.11
N ALA A 46 -4.52 -3.06 -23.11
CA ALA A 46 -4.19 -3.60 -24.43
C ALA A 46 -3.10 -2.77 -25.15
N ASN A 47 -2.33 -3.43 -26.00
CA ASN A 47 -1.37 -2.82 -26.93
C ASN A 47 -0.28 -1.97 -26.23
N GLN A 48 0.10 -2.34 -25.01
CA GLN A 48 1.22 -1.73 -24.29
C GLN A 48 2.44 -2.64 -24.32
N PRO A 49 3.65 -2.10 -24.54
CA PRO A 49 4.87 -2.88 -24.37
C PRO A 49 5.06 -3.19 -22.89
N GLY A 50 5.54 -4.41 -22.63
CA GLY A 50 5.74 -4.91 -21.28
C GLY A 50 4.46 -5.41 -20.62
N MET A 51 4.59 -6.51 -19.90
CA MET A 51 3.50 -7.15 -19.18
C MET A 51 3.21 -6.38 -17.89
N GLU A 52 1.93 -6.18 -17.58
CA GLU A 52 1.55 -5.64 -16.28
C GLU A 52 1.65 -6.69 -15.18
N ILE A 53 2.13 -6.27 -14.02
CA ILE A 53 2.18 -7.09 -12.82
C ILE A 53 1.18 -6.61 -11.78
N THR A 54 0.74 -7.55 -10.96
CA THR A 54 -0.14 -7.30 -9.81
C THR A 54 0.64 -6.77 -8.62
N THR A 55 -0.07 -6.25 -7.60
CA THR A 55 0.58 -5.83 -6.35
C THR A 55 1.21 -7.01 -5.61
N ALA A 56 0.57 -8.18 -5.64
CA ALA A 56 1.12 -9.39 -5.03
C ALA A 56 2.46 -9.79 -5.66
N GLN A 57 2.54 -9.79 -7.00
CA GLN A 57 3.80 -10.05 -7.71
C GLN A 57 4.88 -9.01 -7.36
N LEU A 58 4.50 -7.71 -7.26
CA LEU A 58 5.46 -6.69 -6.87
C LEU A 58 6.01 -6.91 -5.46
N VAL A 59 5.16 -7.30 -4.49
CA VAL A 59 5.60 -7.65 -3.12
C VAL A 59 6.63 -8.79 -3.16
N ASP A 60 6.38 -9.82 -3.95
CA ASP A 60 7.30 -10.95 -4.09
C ASP A 60 8.65 -10.52 -4.70
N PHE A 61 8.62 -9.67 -5.73
CA PHE A 61 9.85 -9.16 -6.35
C PHE A 61 10.67 -8.29 -5.39
N LEU A 62 10.01 -7.43 -4.62
CA LEU A 62 10.68 -6.61 -3.61
C LEU A 62 11.29 -7.46 -2.50
N ALA A 63 10.61 -8.52 -2.05
CA ALA A 63 11.12 -9.45 -1.04
C ALA A 63 12.36 -10.22 -1.54
N GLN A 64 12.35 -10.61 -2.81
CA GLN A 64 13.46 -11.33 -3.47
C GLN A 64 14.56 -10.37 -3.96
N ARG A 65 14.30 -9.06 -4.01
CA ARG A 65 15.16 -8.02 -4.61
C ARG A 65 15.49 -8.28 -6.07
N THR A 66 14.60 -8.96 -6.76
CA THR A 66 14.74 -9.29 -8.19
C THR A 66 13.36 -9.57 -8.80
N PRO A 67 13.06 -9.05 -9.99
CA PRO A 67 13.83 -8.03 -10.72
C PRO A 67 13.86 -6.66 -10.01
N PRO A 68 14.81 -5.76 -10.37
CA PRO A 68 14.84 -4.41 -9.81
C PRO A 68 13.56 -3.63 -10.18
N VAL A 69 13.05 -2.87 -9.19
CA VAL A 69 11.89 -2.00 -9.36
C VAL A 69 12.39 -0.57 -9.56
N LEU A 70 12.07 0.02 -10.71
CA LEU A 70 12.52 1.34 -11.13
C LEU A 70 11.37 2.33 -11.08
N ASP A 71 11.50 3.37 -10.26
CA ASP A 71 10.53 4.46 -10.16
C ASP A 71 10.98 5.60 -11.08
N VAL A 72 10.19 5.86 -12.13
CA VAL A 72 10.52 6.86 -13.17
C VAL A 72 9.88 8.23 -12.90
N ARG A 73 9.54 8.53 -11.66
CA ARG A 73 9.01 9.84 -11.25
C ARG A 73 10.12 10.86 -10.99
N PHE A 74 9.71 12.13 -10.84
CA PHE A 74 10.63 13.18 -10.44
C PHE A 74 11.26 12.91 -9.06
N PRO A 75 12.50 13.38 -8.81
CA PRO A 75 13.22 13.13 -7.56
C PRO A 75 12.43 13.57 -6.33
N GLN A 76 11.75 14.71 -6.40
CA GLN A 76 10.95 15.23 -5.30
C GLN A 76 9.74 14.35 -4.99
N GLU A 77 9.03 13.84 -6.02
CA GLU A 77 7.91 12.92 -5.83
C GLU A 77 8.37 11.61 -5.18
N TYR A 78 9.53 11.11 -5.64
CA TYR A 78 10.15 9.91 -5.08
C TYR A 78 10.57 10.15 -3.62
N ALA A 79 11.29 11.24 -3.32
CA ALA A 79 11.75 11.54 -1.97
C ALA A 79 10.59 11.71 -0.97
N ILE A 80 9.49 12.36 -1.39
CA ILE A 80 8.28 12.52 -0.56
C ILE A 80 7.67 11.16 -0.21
N SER A 81 7.58 10.26 -1.21
CA SER A 81 7.07 8.90 -0.95
C SER A 81 7.32 7.96 -2.12
N HIS A 82 7.89 6.80 -1.85
CA HIS A 82 8.10 5.76 -2.84
C HIS A 82 7.90 4.36 -2.26
N ILE A 83 7.80 3.38 -3.13
CA ILE A 83 7.71 1.96 -2.74
C ILE A 83 9.09 1.55 -2.18
N PRO A 84 9.16 1.02 -0.94
CA PRO A 84 10.43 0.65 -0.33
C PRO A 84 11.21 -0.37 -1.17
N GLY A 85 12.45 -0.05 -1.49
CA GLY A 85 13.30 -0.88 -2.33
C GLY A 85 13.24 -0.54 -3.83
N ALA A 86 12.36 0.36 -4.27
CA ALA A 86 12.42 0.92 -5.61
C ALA A 86 13.64 1.85 -5.77
N ILE A 87 14.16 1.91 -6.99
CA ILE A 87 15.30 2.77 -7.37
C ILE A 87 14.76 3.90 -8.24
N ASN A 88 15.06 5.15 -7.90
CA ASN A 88 14.64 6.27 -8.73
C ASN A 88 15.51 6.37 -9.98
N ILE A 89 14.86 6.44 -11.13
CA ILE A 89 15.46 6.82 -12.42
C ILE A 89 14.72 8.08 -12.89
N PRO A 90 15.19 9.25 -12.46
CA PRO A 90 14.45 10.48 -12.64
C PRO A 90 14.50 10.96 -14.11
N PRO A 91 13.47 11.72 -14.55
CA PRO A 91 13.54 12.45 -15.81
C PRO A 91 14.59 13.57 -15.75
N ASP A 92 15.05 13.99 -16.92
CA ASP A 92 15.74 15.26 -17.05
C ASP A 92 14.77 16.40 -16.69
N SER A 93 15.12 17.18 -15.67
CA SER A 93 14.29 18.29 -15.17
C SER A 93 14.13 19.43 -16.16
N THR A 94 15.00 19.50 -17.19
CA THR A 94 15.01 20.55 -18.22
C THR A 94 14.30 20.13 -19.49
N ALA A 95 13.97 18.84 -19.65
CA ALA A 95 13.32 18.30 -20.85
C ALA A 95 11.79 18.37 -20.76
N ASP A 96 11.15 18.23 -21.93
CA ASP A 96 9.71 18.00 -22.01
C ASP A 96 9.33 16.79 -21.13
N PRO A 97 8.34 16.91 -20.22
CA PRO A 97 7.88 15.81 -19.37
C PRO A 97 7.44 14.54 -20.12
N ASN A 98 7.15 14.67 -21.42
CA ASN A 98 6.83 13.56 -22.31
C ASN A 98 8.06 12.92 -22.94
N ASN A 99 9.21 13.59 -22.92
CA ASN A 99 10.46 13.03 -23.40
C ASN A 99 11.04 12.09 -22.34
N VAL A 100 11.15 10.81 -22.67
CA VAL A 100 11.67 9.76 -21.79
C VAL A 100 13.03 9.22 -22.22
N GLN A 101 13.73 9.95 -23.09
CA GLN A 101 15.04 9.56 -23.61
C GLN A 101 16.09 9.46 -22.50
N HIS A 102 16.02 10.36 -21.51
CA HIS A 102 16.97 10.37 -20.39
C HIS A 102 16.80 9.09 -19.57
N GLU A 103 15.59 8.81 -19.06
CA GLU A 103 15.31 7.64 -18.22
C GLU A 103 15.59 6.35 -18.97
N SER A 104 15.14 6.23 -20.22
CA SER A 104 15.38 5.02 -21.02
C SER A 104 16.85 4.81 -21.36
N GLY A 105 17.60 5.90 -21.65
CA GLY A 105 19.03 5.84 -21.87
C GLY A 105 19.82 5.44 -20.63
N GLU A 106 19.44 5.99 -19.47
CA GLU A 106 20.05 5.64 -18.18
C GLU A 106 19.80 4.19 -17.80
N ILE A 107 18.58 3.67 -18.02
CA ILE A 107 18.25 2.26 -17.81
C ILE A 107 19.06 1.38 -18.75
N ALA A 108 19.14 1.73 -20.03
CA ALA A 108 19.87 0.95 -21.02
C ALA A 108 21.40 0.95 -20.77
N ALA A 109 21.92 1.99 -20.13
CA ALA A 109 23.34 2.02 -19.72
C ALA A 109 23.64 1.16 -18.50
N ARG A 110 22.64 0.86 -17.65
CA ARG A 110 22.78 0.11 -16.39
C ARG A 110 22.44 -1.37 -16.50
N TYR A 111 21.55 -1.73 -17.40
CA TYR A 111 20.96 -3.07 -17.48
C TYR A 111 21.05 -3.63 -18.90
N PRO A 112 21.37 -4.92 -19.08
CA PRO A 112 21.33 -5.57 -20.38
C PRO A 112 19.89 -5.68 -20.89
N ALA A 113 19.70 -5.71 -22.21
CA ALA A 113 18.39 -5.64 -22.86
C ALA A 113 17.47 -6.85 -22.58
N ASP A 114 18.03 -7.98 -22.18
CA ASP A 114 17.32 -9.19 -21.77
C ASP A 114 17.03 -9.26 -20.27
N ALA A 115 17.54 -8.30 -19.46
CA ALA A 115 17.30 -8.28 -18.03
C ALA A 115 15.82 -8.00 -17.72
N PRO A 116 15.21 -8.74 -16.78
CA PRO A 116 13.89 -8.41 -16.29
C PRO A 116 13.95 -7.13 -15.44
N LEU A 117 13.06 -6.18 -15.72
CA LEU A 117 12.92 -4.90 -15.01
C LEU A 117 11.46 -4.64 -14.69
N VAL A 118 11.17 -4.02 -13.53
CA VAL A 118 9.84 -3.50 -13.21
C VAL A 118 9.86 -1.98 -13.26
N LEU A 119 8.99 -1.37 -14.05
CA LEU A 119 8.78 0.08 -14.06
C LEU A 119 7.54 0.44 -13.25
N THR A 120 7.65 1.48 -12.42
CA THR A 120 6.51 2.05 -11.69
C THR A 120 6.48 3.58 -11.82
N CYS A 121 5.31 4.16 -11.56
CA CYS A 121 5.00 5.59 -11.68
C CYS A 121 3.87 5.97 -10.70
N ASN A 122 3.22 7.12 -10.93
CA ASN A 122 2.15 7.66 -10.07
C ASN A 122 0.83 6.87 -10.07
N GLY A 123 0.67 5.85 -10.90
CA GLY A 123 -0.52 5.00 -10.88
C GLY A 123 -1.26 4.93 -12.22
N PRO A 124 -2.55 4.52 -12.20
CA PRO A 124 -3.28 4.13 -13.40
C PRO A 124 -3.31 5.18 -14.53
N SER A 125 -3.42 6.45 -14.17
CA SER A 125 -3.46 7.56 -15.13
C SER A 125 -2.07 8.03 -15.60
N CYS A 126 -0.98 7.52 -15.00
CA CYS A 126 0.37 7.93 -15.35
C CYS A 126 0.87 7.22 -16.61
N GLY A 127 1.08 7.98 -17.68
CA GLY A 127 1.63 7.45 -18.94
C GLY A 127 3.15 7.32 -18.96
N LYS A 128 3.91 7.76 -17.95
CA LYS A 128 5.38 7.82 -18.01
C LYS A 128 6.00 6.42 -18.07
N SER A 129 5.64 5.51 -17.18
CA SER A 129 6.14 4.12 -17.20
C SER A 129 5.87 3.42 -18.53
N LYS A 130 4.72 3.69 -19.16
CA LYS A 130 4.37 3.17 -20.49
C LYS A 130 5.30 3.70 -21.57
N ARG A 131 5.55 5.03 -21.57
CA ARG A 131 6.46 5.65 -22.53
C ARG A 131 7.89 5.18 -22.37
N VAL A 132 8.37 5.03 -21.14
CA VAL A 132 9.71 4.47 -20.85
C VAL A 132 9.79 3.02 -21.31
N ALA A 133 8.79 2.18 -21.01
CA ALA A 133 8.75 0.79 -21.48
C ALA A 133 8.80 0.72 -23.02
N LYS A 134 8.02 1.59 -23.69
CA LYS A 134 8.01 1.66 -25.15
C LYS A 134 9.37 2.09 -25.71
N ALA A 135 9.99 3.09 -25.13
CA ALA A 135 11.31 3.57 -25.57
C ALA A 135 12.40 2.52 -25.35
N LEU A 136 12.36 1.79 -24.23
CA LEU A 136 13.28 0.68 -23.96
C LEU A 136 13.11 -0.44 -25.00
N HIS A 137 11.89 -0.81 -25.32
CA HIS A 137 11.62 -1.81 -26.36
C HIS A 137 12.07 -1.34 -27.75
N ASP A 138 11.61 -0.17 -28.19
CA ASP A 138 11.77 0.27 -29.57
C ASP A 138 13.21 0.74 -29.89
N ASN A 139 13.87 1.40 -28.94
CA ASN A 139 15.17 2.05 -29.18
C ASN A 139 16.36 1.25 -28.62
N TYR A 140 16.12 0.37 -27.62
CA TYR A 140 17.19 -0.33 -26.94
C TYR A 140 17.02 -1.86 -26.92
N GLY A 141 15.92 -2.38 -27.53
CA GLY A 141 15.70 -3.82 -27.70
C GLY A 141 15.36 -4.59 -26.42
N PHE A 142 14.88 -3.91 -25.38
CA PHE A 142 14.47 -4.59 -24.14
C PHE A 142 13.25 -5.49 -24.37
N THR A 143 13.33 -6.74 -23.92
CA THR A 143 12.29 -7.77 -24.14
C THR A 143 11.55 -8.17 -22.86
N ASN A 144 12.11 -7.87 -21.67
CA ASN A 144 11.60 -8.33 -20.38
C ASN A 144 11.21 -7.17 -19.42
N VAL A 145 10.61 -6.11 -20.00
CA VAL A 145 10.11 -4.99 -19.18
C VAL A 145 8.74 -5.33 -18.62
N LEU A 146 8.62 -5.30 -17.31
CA LEU A 146 7.37 -5.43 -16.55
C LEU A 146 6.91 -4.05 -16.08
N ARG A 147 5.60 -3.86 -15.87
CA ARG A 147 5.04 -2.59 -15.40
C ARG A 147 4.11 -2.79 -14.21
N TYR A 148 4.38 -2.10 -13.11
CA TYR A 148 3.43 -1.96 -12.03
C TYR A 148 2.59 -0.69 -12.27
N GLN A 149 1.53 -0.83 -13.07
CA GLN A 149 0.71 0.29 -13.53
C GLN A 149 -0.24 0.82 -12.45
N LEU A 150 -0.58 0.02 -11.45
CA LEU A 150 -1.42 0.43 -10.32
C LEU A 150 -0.77 1.52 -9.45
N GLY A 151 0.56 1.54 -9.37
CA GLY A 151 1.38 2.58 -8.72
C GLY A 151 1.11 2.77 -7.23
N LEU A 152 1.58 3.90 -6.69
CA LEU A 152 1.47 4.21 -5.26
C LEU A 152 0.04 4.27 -4.71
N PRO A 153 -0.97 4.78 -5.41
CA PRO A 153 -2.31 4.86 -4.86
C PRO A 153 -2.87 3.49 -4.46
N VAL A 154 -2.75 2.48 -5.33
CA VAL A 154 -3.23 1.13 -5.01
C VAL A 154 -2.30 0.44 -4.02
N TRP A 155 -0.98 0.64 -4.13
CA TRP A 155 -0.01 0.15 -3.14
C TRP A 155 -0.41 0.55 -1.72
N ARG A 156 -0.72 1.84 -1.50
CA ARG A 156 -1.17 2.38 -0.21
C ARG A 156 -2.54 1.87 0.20
N ALA A 157 -3.50 1.86 -0.73
CA ALA A 157 -4.87 1.41 -0.46
C ALA A 157 -4.92 -0.05 0.04
N LEU A 158 -3.93 -0.86 -0.33
CA LEU A 158 -3.75 -2.23 0.16
C LEU A 158 -3.00 -2.31 1.52
N GLY A 159 -2.74 -1.18 2.17
CA GLY A 159 -2.10 -1.11 3.49
C GLY A 159 -0.57 -1.26 3.44
N ASN A 160 0.04 -1.19 2.26
CA ASN A 160 1.49 -1.23 2.14
C ASN A 160 2.10 0.13 2.52
N THR A 161 3.17 0.10 3.29
CA THR A 161 3.90 1.31 3.67
C THR A 161 4.70 1.88 2.52
N VAL A 162 4.89 3.20 2.52
CA VAL A 162 5.81 3.91 1.64
C VAL A 162 6.93 4.52 2.45
N GLN A 163 8.07 4.75 1.80
CA GLN A 163 9.26 5.36 2.38
C GLN A 163 9.30 6.84 2.03
N THR A 164 9.79 7.65 2.94
CA THR A 164 10.09 9.08 2.78
C THR A 164 11.58 9.28 3.03
N ASP A 165 12.29 9.91 2.10
CA ASP A 165 13.69 10.25 2.26
C ASP A 165 13.87 11.62 2.93
N LEU A 166 15.10 12.00 3.28
CA LEU A 166 15.37 13.23 4.03
C LEU A 166 14.85 14.49 3.32
N ASP A 167 15.12 14.64 2.02
CA ASP A 167 14.65 15.78 1.24
C ASP A 167 13.11 15.83 1.17
N GLY A 168 12.49 14.66 1.09
CA GLY A 168 11.03 14.52 1.11
C GLY A 168 10.44 14.87 2.47
N PHE A 169 11.08 14.45 3.56
CA PHE A 169 10.70 14.82 4.92
C PHE A 169 10.80 16.35 5.11
N ALA A 170 11.92 16.94 4.72
CA ALA A 170 12.13 18.39 4.77
C ALA A 170 11.09 19.16 3.93
N TYR A 171 10.76 18.66 2.74
CA TYR A 171 9.72 19.25 1.90
C TYR A 171 8.35 19.20 2.58
N ILE A 172 7.95 18.05 3.12
CA ILE A 172 6.68 17.89 3.83
C ILE A 172 6.65 18.80 5.06
N PHE A 173 7.72 18.80 5.85
CA PHE A 173 7.82 19.62 7.05
C PHE A 173 7.64 21.12 6.76
N ASN A 174 8.25 21.62 5.68
CA ASN A 174 8.23 23.04 5.33
C ASN A 174 6.99 23.47 4.54
N ARG A 175 6.25 22.55 3.91
CA ARG A 175 5.21 22.89 2.91
C ARG A 175 3.84 22.29 3.19
N ASP A 176 3.76 21.16 3.86
CA ASP A 176 2.49 20.46 4.15
C ASP A 176 2.12 20.67 5.62
N PHE A 177 1.40 21.75 5.91
CA PHE A 177 0.97 22.07 7.28
C PHE A 177 -0.15 21.17 7.81
N THR A 178 -0.71 20.30 6.99
CA THR A 178 -1.71 19.31 7.39
C THR A 178 -1.06 17.96 7.74
N ALA A 179 0.22 17.78 7.42
CA ALA A 179 0.93 16.56 7.74
C ALA A 179 1.16 16.42 9.25
N VAL A 180 0.97 15.20 9.72
CA VAL A 180 1.21 14.78 11.10
C VAL A 180 2.53 14.04 11.17
N PHE A 181 3.42 14.49 12.05
CA PHE A 181 4.69 13.82 12.33
C PHE A 181 4.53 12.97 13.58
N VAL A 182 4.94 11.71 13.47
CA VAL A 182 4.87 10.74 14.56
C VAL A 182 6.28 10.34 14.95
N ASP A 183 6.64 10.61 16.21
CA ASP A 183 7.87 10.13 16.82
C ASP A 183 7.61 8.77 17.47
N ALA A 184 8.22 7.73 16.92
CA ALA A 184 8.07 6.37 17.41
C ALA A 184 9.15 5.96 18.43
N ARG A 185 9.96 6.92 18.92
CA ARG A 185 10.96 6.70 19.96
C ARG A 185 10.30 6.59 21.34
N ALA A 186 11.09 6.14 22.32
CA ALA A 186 10.66 6.09 23.72
C ALA A 186 10.20 7.48 24.22
N PRO A 187 9.24 7.56 25.17
CA PRO A 187 8.73 8.83 25.68
C PRO A 187 9.79 9.75 26.25
N GLU A 188 10.86 9.18 26.81
CA GLU A 188 12.00 9.92 27.36
C GLU A 188 12.76 10.66 26.27
N ALA A 189 13.02 9.97 25.14
CA ALA A 189 13.69 10.55 23.98
C ALA A 189 12.83 11.64 23.32
N PHE A 190 11.53 11.38 23.17
CA PHE A 190 10.55 12.36 22.68
C PHE A 190 10.49 13.62 23.54
N ARG A 191 10.49 13.48 24.88
CA ARG A 191 10.47 14.64 25.80
C ARG A 191 11.79 15.40 25.83
N ALA A 192 12.90 14.73 25.56
CA ALA A 192 14.21 15.37 25.49
C ALA A 192 14.35 16.24 24.24
N ASP A 193 13.94 15.73 23.11
CA ASP A 193 13.96 16.43 21.85
C ASP A 193 13.09 15.71 20.78
N THR A 194 12.43 16.48 19.89
CA THR A 194 11.62 15.94 18.80
C THR A 194 11.40 16.96 17.68
N VAL A 195 10.84 16.52 16.57
CA VAL A 195 10.39 17.39 15.48
C VAL A 195 9.20 18.23 15.95
N ALA A 196 9.21 19.53 15.66
CA ALA A 196 8.13 20.45 16.04
C ALA A 196 6.75 19.92 15.60
N CYS A 197 5.78 19.95 16.49
CA CYS A 197 4.42 19.43 16.33
C CYS A 197 4.34 17.90 16.16
N ALA A 198 5.39 17.16 16.44
CA ALA A 198 5.29 15.71 16.43
C ALA A 198 4.48 15.18 17.63
N VAL A 199 3.80 14.07 17.42
CA VAL A 199 3.12 13.32 18.48
C VAL A 199 3.89 12.03 18.78
N ASN A 200 3.95 11.63 20.04
CA ASN A 200 4.60 10.36 20.39
C ASN A 200 3.63 9.20 20.26
N VAL A 201 3.97 8.23 19.42
CA VAL A 201 3.20 6.99 19.23
C VAL A 201 4.16 5.82 19.14
N GLN A 202 4.21 5.02 20.17
CA GLN A 202 5.02 3.80 20.17
C GLN A 202 4.34 2.64 19.47
N LYS A 203 5.10 1.57 19.22
CA LYS A 203 4.62 0.41 18.48
C LYS A 203 3.35 -0.21 19.06
N ASP A 204 3.25 -0.35 20.35
CA ASP A 204 2.11 -0.93 21.07
C ASP A 204 0.92 0.03 21.25
N GLU A 205 1.12 1.31 20.98
CA GLU A 205 0.11 2.36 21.07
C GLU A 205 -0.50 2.74 19.70
N ALA A 206 0.06 2.26 18.59
CA ALA A 206 -0.34 2.69 17.26
C ALA A 206 -1.84 2.44 16.96
N ASP A 207 -2.43 1.38 17.51
CA ASP A 207 -3.87 1.14 17.39
C ASP A 207 -4.70 2.15 18.16
N ALA A 208 -4.28 2.54 19.36
CA ALA A 208 -4.98 3.54 20.19
C ALA A 208 -4.87 4.94 19.57
N ALA A 209 -3.71 5.31 19.03
CA ALA A 209 -3.46 6.61 18.42
C ALA A 209 -4.43 6.94 17.26
N ASN A 210 -5.00 5.93 16.61
CA ASN A 210 -6.03 6.13 15.56
C ASN A 210 -7.37 6.63 16.11
N THR A 211 -7.61 6.59 17.43
CA THR A 211 -8.91 6.91 18.05
C THR A 211 -8.82 7.80 19.28
N ASP A 212 -7.64 8.06 19.83
CA ASP A 212 -7.44 8.83 21.06
C ASP A 212 -7.13 10.31 20.86
N GLY A 213 -7.14 10.78 19.60
CA GLY A 213 -6.93 12.19 19.26
C GLY A 213 -5.48 12.57 18.97
N ARG A 214 -4.49 11.67 19.17
CA ARG A 214 -3.09 11.92 18.74
C ARG A 214 -2.97 12.05 17.22
N LEU A 215 -3.83 11.36 16.48
CA LEU A 215 -3.96 11.52 15.03
C LEU A 215 -5.31 12.17 14.70
N PRO A 216 -5.44 12.93 13.59
CA PRO A 216 -6.66 13.63 13.24
C PRO A 216 -7.86 12.68 13.11
N LEU A 217 -8.86 12.83 13.98
CA LEU A 217 -10.03 11.95 13.99
C LEU A 217 -10.94 12.16 12.77
N LEU A 218 -11.06 13.41 12.30
CA LEU A 218 -11.94 13.79 11.21
C LEU A 218 -11.27 13.75 9.83
N ASP A 219 -9.93 13.79 9.79
CA ASP A 219 -9.16 13.72 8.54
C ASP A 219 -8.33 12.44 8.45
N LYS A 220 -8.97 11.35 8.09
CA LYS A 220 -8.29 10.05 7.87
C LYS A 220 -7.44 10.01 6.59
N GLY A 221 -7.54 11.04 5.74
CA GLY A 221 -6.69 11.25 4.58
C GLY A 221 -5.41 12.01 4.88
N ALA A 222 -5.24 12.55 6.08
CA ALA A 222 -4.06 13.29 6.49
C ALA A 222 -2.79 12.46 6.23
N ARG A 223 -1.75 13.16 5.77
CA ARG A 223 -0.42 12.55 5.64
C ARG A 223 0.16 12.31 7.02
N VAL A 224 0.58 11.09 7.28
CA VAL A 224 1.31 10.74 8.51
C VAL A 224 2.73 10.33 8.12
N VAL A 225 3.73 10.95 8.75
CA VAL A 225 5.15 10.61 8.55
C VAL A 225 5.73 10.15 9.87
N VAL A 226 6.10 8.89 9.95
CA VAL A 226 6.65 8.29 11.17
C VAL A 226 8.17 8.29 11.09
N PHE A 227 8.84 8.71 12.16
CA PHE A 227 10.29 8.65 12.32
C PHE A 227 10.67 8.00 13.65
N ALA A 228 11.91 7.52 13.75
CA ALA A 228 12.47 6.89 14.95
C ALA A 228 14.00 6.93 14.91
N ASP A 229 14.66 6.37 15.91
CA ASP A 229 16.12 6.18 15.91
C ASP A 229 16.59 5.16 14.88
N ASN A 230 15.66 4.33 14.35
CA ASN A 230 15.95 3.47 13.22
C ASN A 230 14.72 3.33 12.31
N PRO A 231 14.91 3.19 10.99
CA PRO A 231 13.81 3.15 10.02
C PRO A 231 12.92 1.91 10.15
N GLN A 232 13.39 0.82 10.74
CA GLN A 232 12.58 -0.39 10.91
C GLN A 232 11.47 -0.17 11.95
N MET A 233 11.76 0.52 13.06
CA MET A 233 10.75 0.88 14.06
C MET A 233 9.73 1.85 13.45
N ALA A 234 10.19 2.89 12.76
CA ALA A 234 9.32 3.84 12.06
C ALA A 234 8.39 3.11 11.05
N LYS A 235 8.93 2.16 10.29
CA LYS A 235 8.16 1.34 9.33
C LYS A 235 7.08 0.50 10.02
N ILE A 236 7.39 -0.13 11.15
CA ILE A 236 6.43 -0.94 11.91
C ILE A 236 5.26 -0.08 12.39
N VAL A 237 5.55 1.07 12.98
CA VAL A 237 4.51 1.98 13.50
C VAL A 237 3.69 2.56 12.35
N ALA A 238 4.31 2.99 11.25
CA ALA A 238 3.61 3.47 10.06
C ALA A 238 2.67 2.42 9.47
N ALA A 239 3.10 1.15 9.42
CA ALA A 239 2.28 0.04 8.94
C ALA A 239 1.06 -0.23 9.82
N GLN A 240 1.20 -0.09 11.14
CA GLN A 240 0.08 -0.26 12.07
C GLN A 240 -0.92 0.89 11.96
N ILE A 241 -0.43 2.13 11.84
CA ILE A 241 -1.27 3.31 11.62
C ILE A 241 -2.05 3.17 10.30
N ALA A 242 -1.40 2.76 9.22
CA ALA A 242 -2.02 2.59 7.90
C ALA A 242 -3.19 1.59 7.90
N LYS A 243 -3.16 0.56 8.76
CA LYS A 243 -4.24 -0.44 8.86
C LYS A 243 -5.59 0.14 9.27
N LYS A 244 -5.61 1.30 9.94
CA LYS A 244 -6.81 1.91 10.52
C LYS A 244 -7.34 3.11 9.73
N ALA A 245 -6.87 3.38 8.56
CA ALA A 245 -7.38 4.37 7.62
C ALA A 245 -6.39 5.47 7.16
N TYR A 246 -5.29 5.71 7.84
CA TYR A 246 -4.28 6.68 7.38
C TYR A 246 -3.41 6.08 6.27
N TRP A 247 -4.03 5.81 5.15
CA TRP A 247 -3.42 5.19 3.97
C TRP A 247 -2.32 6.03 3.31
N SER A 248 -2.18 7.31 3.71
CA SER A 248 -1.04 8.16 3.36
C SER A 248 0.15 8.03 4.33
N SER A 249 0.13 7.06 5.26
CA SER A 249 1.23 6.85 6.20
C SER A 249 2.49 6.42 5.48
N SER A 250 3.59 7.07 5.86
CA SER A 250 4.94 6.76 5.41
C SER A 250 5.90 6.68 6.59
N TYR A 251 7.05 6.08 6.37
CA TYR A 251 8.12 6.09 7.36
C TYR A 251 9.37 6.78 6.79
N PHE A 252 10.07 7.49 7.66
CA PHE A 252 11.35 8.10 7.32
C PHE A 252 12.43 7.02 7.19
N SER A 253 13.23 7.11 6.12
CA SER A 253 14.27 6.13 5.78
C SER A 253 15.55 6.23 6.63
N GLY A 254 15.77 7.38 7.28
CA GLY A 254 16.90 7.64 8.16
C GLY A 254 16.58 7.47 9.64
N ASN A 255 17.42 8.04 10.48
CA ASN A 255 17.26 8.10 11.93
C ASN A 255 16.97 9.53 12.40
N PHE A 256 16.68 9.73 13.69
CA PHE A 256 16.37 11.04 14.24
C PHE A 256 17.57 12.01 14.13
N GLU A 257 18.80 11.54 14.28
CA GLU A 257 20.00 12.37 14.14
C GLU A 257 20.14 12.96 12.73
N ASP A 258 19.70 12.25 11.69
CA ASP A 258 19.67 12.77 10.31
C ASP A 258 18.74 13.98 10.19
N LEU A 259 17.61 13.97 10.93
CA LEU A 259 16.66 15.08 10.98
C LEU A 259 17.24 16.29 11.74
N GLU A 260 17.89 16.06 12.89
CA GLU A 260 18.55 17.12 13.68
C GLU A 260 19.66 17.81 12.88
N ASN A 261 20.44 17.05 12.13
CA ASN A 261 21.58 17.57 11.35
C ASN A 261 21.18 18.14 9.99
N SER A 262 19.90 18.05 9.61
CA SER A 262 19.43 18.57 8.32
C SER A 262 19.53 20.11 8.27
N ARG A 263 20.22 20.60 7.25
CA ARG A 263 20.28 22.04 6.96
C ARG A 263 19.01 22.59 6.32
N GLU A 264 18.21 21.73 5.72
CA GLU A 264 17.01 22.08 4.96
C GLU A 264 15.78 22.22 5.84
N MET A 265 15.80 21.64 7.03
CA MET A 265 14.75 21.81 8.03
C MET A 265 15.32 22.28 9.34
N ARG A 266 14.53 23.15 10.00
CA ARG A 266 14.75 23.51 11.39
C ARG A 266 13.68 22.81 12.21
N ILE A 267 13.99 21.62 12.71
CA ILE A 267 13.00 20.75 13.39
C ILE A 267 12.31 21.42 14.59
N HIS A 268 12.94 22.48 15.15
CA HIS A 268 12.40 23.28 16.24
C HIS A 268 11.79 24.62 15.77
N SER A 269 11.69 24.88 14.46
CA SER A 269 11.08 26.11 13.98
C SER A 269 9.60 26.19 14.31
N GLU A 270 9.10 27.42 14.51
CA GLU A 270 7.66 27.63 14.65
C GLU A 270 6.94 27.10 13.39
N ARG A 271 6.15 26.04 13.59
CA ARG A 271 5.27 25.44 12.61
C ARG A 271 3.84 25.58 13.08
N ARG A 272 2.89 25.82 12.20
CA ARG A 272 1.47 25.67 12.53
C ARG A 272 1.19 24.18 12.70
N CYS A 273 0.96 23.79 13.96
CA CYS A 273 0.63 22.42 14.28
C CYS A 273 -0.81 22.10 13.88
N HIS A 274 -1.06 20.89 13.43
CA HIS A 274 -2.41 20.36 13.34
C HIS A 274 -2.93 20.22 14.78
N VAL A 275 -3.84 21.11 15.19
CA VAL A 275 -4.44 21.05 16.53
C VAL A 275 -5.38 19.85 16.54
N SER A 276 -5.07 18.81 17.33
CA SER A 276 -6.04 17.76 17.61
C SER A 276 -7.20 18.35 18.39
N GLU A 277 -8.44 18.12 17.97
CA GLU A 277 -9.66 18.62 18.63
C GLU A 277 -9.80 18.22 20.11
N ALA A 278 -8.94 17.30 20.58
CA ALA A 278 -8.93 16.84 21.97
C ALA A 278 -8.41 17.86 22.99
N GLN A 279 -7.83 19.00 22.57
CA GLN A 279 -7.25 20.00 23.48
C GLN A 279 -8.20 21.15 23.85
N HIS A 280 -9.45 21.19 23.36
CA HIS A 280 -10.40 22.27 23.61
C HIS A 280 -11.53 21.95 24.60
N THR A 281 -11.40 20.93 25.42
CA THR A 281 -12.35 20.70 26.53
C THR A 281 -11.62 20.79 27.88
N GLU A 282 -11.08 21.94 28.20
CA GLU A 282 -11.05 22.35 29.63
C GLU A 282 -12.46 22.78 29.96
N PRO A 283 -13.12 22.19 30.99
CA PRO A 283 -14.35 22.73 31.50
C PRO A 283 -14.04 24.10 32.13
N GLU A 284 -14.66 25.16 31.65
CA GLU A 284 -14.77 26.40 32.40
C GLU A 284 -15.35 26.04 33.79
N HIS A 285 -14.53 26.20 34.81
CA HIS A 285 -15.00 26.24 36.19
C HIS A 285 -15.80 27.54 36.34
N ASP A 286 -17.10 27.43 36.25
CA ASP A 286 -17.99 28.47 36.81
C ASP A 286 -17.85 28.42 38.32
N ASP A 287 -17.09 29.35 38.88
CA ASP A 287 -17.13 29.73 40.26
C ASP A 287 -18.32 30.69 40.44
N ASP A 288 -19.43 30.19 41.01
CA ASP A 288 -20.47 30.94 41.70
C ASP A 288 -20.44 30.66 43.22
#